data_5cf46af3cdeb22f2de1dc9a4d3579ee2
#
_entry.id   5cf46af3cdeb22f2de1dc9a4d3579ee2
#
_cell.length_a   1.000
_cell.length_b   1.000
_cell.length_c   1.000
_cell.angle_alpha   90.00
_cell.angle_beta   90.00
_cell.angle_gamma   90.00
#
_symmetry.space_group_name_H-M   'P 1'
#
loop_
_entity.id
_entity.type
_entity.pdbx_description
1 polymer ?
#
loop_
_entity_poly.entity_id
_entity_poly.type
_entity_poly.pdbx_seq_one_letter_code
_entity_poly.pdbx_strand_id
1 'polypeptide(L)'
;MADSDLPPPRISDADAQATPVVRLPAFLSTEEIAEIDAFHAATSHECGRLAKASCAVTGAALWTTTYLSTDRRFNARFPGLLARMLAAARAADRAHFGDFASRVDVVPRVVEYHVVTPGGALKHEQHYDSGSIYTFDIMLARPGDDFDGGEFVGCDEPAFVNAGDAIVFCSHRHHSVRPVTRGTRRVLVVEFWEGEERECGHRCERASGPCRVRPLRAMVEESLGEMSADDRAAAERFLRGRTVL
;
A
#
# COMPACT_ATOMS: atom_id res chain seq x y z
N MET A 1 -14.87 -15.41 -13.80
CA MET A 1 -14.59 -14.12 -13.20
C MET A 1 -15.15 -14.19 -11.80
N ALA A 2 -14.31 -14.15 -10.76
CA ALA A 2 -14.81 -14.09 -9.40
C ALA A 2 -15.50 -12.73 -9.24
N ASP A 3 -16.77 -12.74 -8.79
CA ASP A 3 -17.45 -11.53 -8.34
C ASP A 3 -16.56 -10.86 -7.30
N SER A 4 -16.01 -9.69 -7.61
CA SER A 4 -15.30 -8.92 -6.61
C SER A 4 -16.33 -8.40 -5.62
N ASP A 5 -16.21 -8.77 -4.35
CA ASP A 5 -17.05 -8.25 -3.27
C ASP A 5 -16.65 -6.81 -2.88
N LEU A 6 -16.04 -6.08 -3.82
CA LEU A 6 -15.65 -4.69 -3.63
C LEU A 6 -16.87 -3.77 -3.63
N PRO A 7 -16.86 -2.70 -2.81
CA PRO A 7 -17.88 -1.67 -2.88
C PRO A 7 -17.93 -1.06 -4.29
N PRO A 8 -19.12 -0.72 -4.80
CA PRO A 8 -19.22 -0.01 -6.06
C PRO A 8 -18.55 1.37 -5.95
N PRO A 9 -17.99 1.89 -7.06
CA PRO A 9 -17.42 3.23 -7.07
C PRO A 9 -18.51 4.27 -6.77
N ARG A 10 -18.19 5.24 -5.91
CA ARG A 10 -19.09 6.36 -5.54
C ARG A 10 -18.98 7.56 -6.47
N ILE A 11 -18.08 7.50 -7.42
CA ILE A 11 -17.79 8.54 -8.39
C ILE A 11 -17.67 7.88 -9.76
N SER A 12 -18.13 8.55 -10.82
CA SER A 12 -17.94 8.05 -12.18
C SER A 12 -16.46 8.12 -12.58
N ASP A 13 -16.04 7.26 -13.52
CA ASP A 13 -14.67 7.31 -14.04
C ASP A 13 -14.29 8.69 -14.59
N ALA A 14 -15.21 9.32 -15.33
CA ALA A 14 -14.99 10.66 -15.89
C ALA A 14 -14.79 11.72 -14.80
N ASP A 15 -15.61 11.69 -13.75
CA ASP A 15 -15.49 12.62 -12.63
C ASP A 15 -14.24 12.33 -11.83
N ALA A 16 -13.89 11.05 -11.61
CA ALA A 16 -12.66 10.66 -10.92
C ALA A 16 -11.42 11.21 -11.65
N GLN A 17 -11.38 11.10 -12.99
CA GLN A 17 -10.27 11.66 -13.78
C GLN A 17 -10.22 13.20 -13.74
N ALA A 18 -11.35 13.87 -13.51
CA ALA A 18 -11.41 15.32 -13.39
C ALA A 18 -10.98 15.84 -12.00
N THR A 19 -10.94 14.99 -10.97
CA THR A 19 -10.47 15.42 -9.64
C THR A 19 -8.98 15.73 -9.64
N PRO A 20 -8.48 16.74 -8.90
CA PRO A 20 -7.05 16.96 -8.78
C PRO A 20 -6.38 15.95 -7.84
N VAL A 21 -5.07 15.83 -7.94
CA VAL A 21 -4.22 15.28 -6.89
C VAL A 21 -3.88 16.42 -5.93
N VAL A 22 -4.29 16.31 -4.67
CA VAL A 22 -4.06 17.35 -3.66
C VAL A 22 -2.75 17.10 -2.95
N ARG A 23 -1.85 18.07 -2.99
CA ARG A 23 -0.54 18.02 -2.33
C ARG A 23 -0.64 18.55 -0.91
N LEU A 24 0.04 17.88 -0.01
CA LEU A 24 0.14 18.21 1.42
C LEU A 24 1.63 18.27 1.80
N PRO A 25 2.29 19.43 1.61
CA PRO A 25 3.71 19.58 1.92
C PRO A 25 3.99 19.36 3.40
N ALA A 26 5.12 18.73 3.73
CA ALA A 26 5.58 18.46 5.10
C ALA A 26 4.50 17.82 6.00
N PHE A 27 3.73 16.88 5.44
CA PHE A 27 2.66 16.18 6.17
C PHE A 27 3.21 15.32 7.31
N LEU A 28 4.39 14.70 7.12
CA LEU A 28 5.15 14.03 8.18
C LEU A 28 6.40 14.81 8.55
N SER A 29 6.75 14.79 9.83
CA SER A 29 8.06 15.23 10.29
C SER A 29 9.13 14.15 10.04
N THR A 30 10.40 14.54 10.15
CA THR A 30 11.54 13.61 10.04
C THR A 30 11.48 12.51 11.12
N GLU A 31 11.03 12.86 12.32
CA GLU A 31 10.87 11.94 13.44
C GLU A 31 9.77 10.92 13.16
N GLU A 32 8.64 11.35 12.63
CA GLU A 32 7.53 10.46 12.25
C GLU A 32 7.96 9.49 11.13
N ILE A 33 8.74 9.96 10.15
CA ILE A 33 9.30 9.09 9.11
C ILE A 33 10.22 8.05 9.74
N ALA A 34 11.12 8.47 10.64
CA ALA A 34 12.03 7.55 11.32
C ALA A 34 11.29 6.51 12.18
N GLU A 35 10.18 6.88 12.83
CA GLU A 35 9.33 5.95 13.57
C GLU A 35 8.66 4.92 12.65
N ILE A 36 8.16 5.33 11.49
CA ILE A 36 7.56 4.44 10.49
C ILE A 36 8.60 3.48 9.92
N ASP A 37 9.79 3.97 9.59
CA ASP A 37 10.90 3.16 9.08
C ASP A 37 11.36 2.13 10.12
N ALA A 38 11.48 2.54 11.39
CA ALA A 38 11.83 1.64 12.50
C ALA A 38 10.74 0.58 12.72
N PHE A 39 9.46 0.98 12.65
CA PHE A 39 8.35 0.04 12.74
C PHE A 39 8.37 -0.98 11.60
N HIS A 40 8.57 -0.54 10.35
CA HIS A 40 8.72 -1.44 9.21
C HIS A 40 9.90 -2.41 9.42
N ALA A 41 11.06 -1.92 9.82
CA ALA A 41 12.23 -2.76 10.05
C ALA A 41 11.98 -3.83 11.12
N ALA A 42 11.25 -3.48 12.19
CA ALA A 42 10.96 -4.39 13.30
C ALA A 42 9.89 -5.45 12.95
N THR A 43 8.90 -5.11 12.10
CA THR A 43 7.69 -5.93 11.90
C THR A 43 7.57 -6.56 10.52
N SER A 44 8.38 -6.15 9.54
CA SER A 44 8.23 -6.58 8.13
C SER A 44 8.29 -8.09 7.93
N HIS A 45 9.00 -8.83 8.78
CA HIS A 45 9.11 -10.29 8.73
C HIS A 45 7.83 -11.02 9.16
N GLU A 46 6.92 -10.32 9.84
CA GLU A 46 5.62 -10.82 10.30
C GLU A 46 4.46 -10.33 9.41
N CYS A 47 4.75 -9.40 8.50
CA CYS A 47 3.76 -8.82 7.60
C CYS A 47 3.70 -9.57 6.27
N GLY A 48 2.52 -9.54 5.63
CA GLY A 48 2.40 -10.00 4.25
C GLY A 48 3.26 -9.16 3.32
N ARG A 49 3.81 -9.77 2.27
CA ARG A 49 4.71 -9.12 1.32
C ARG A 49 4.36 -9.49 -0.11
N LEU A 50 4.60 -8.58 -1.03
CA LEU A 50 4.43 -8.77 -2.46
C LEU A 50 5.64 -8.19 -3.21
N ALA A 51 6.26 -8.99 -4.08
CA ALA A 51 7.23 -8.53 -5.07
C ALA A 51 6.51 -8.31 -6.41
N LYS A 52 6.48 -7.08 -6.91
CA LYS A 52 5.74 -6.72 -8.15
C LYS A 52 6.60 -6.82 -9.41
N ALA A 53 7.92 -6.81 -9.29
CA ALA A 53 8.85 -6.91 -10.42
C ALA A 53 10.17 -7.52 -9.94
N SER A 54 10.91 -8.14 -10.85
CA SER A 54 12.23 -8.67 -10.55
C SER A 54 13.25 -8.31 -11.63
N CYS A 55 14.51 -8.14 -11.23
CA CYS A 55 15.62 -7.96 -12.14
C CYS A 55 15.87 -9.29 -12.89
N ALA A 56 15.89 -9.24 -14.22
CA ALA A 56 16.10 -10.41 -15.04
C ALA A 56 17.47 -11.10 -14.81
N VAL A 57 18.47 -10.34 -14.35
CA VAL A 57 19.84 -10.85 -14.14
C VAL A 57 20.01 -11.44 -12.74
N THR A 58 19.49 -10.75 -11.70
CA THR A 58 19.74 -11.12 -10.30
C THR A 58 18.56 -11.83 -9.63
N GLY A 59 17.37 -11.78 -10.23
CA GLY A 59 16.13 -12.23 -9.60
C GLY A 59 15.65 -11.35 -8.45
N ALA A 60 16.39 -10.28 -8.09
CA ALA A 60 16.03 -9.42 -7.01
C ALA A 60 14.74 -8.62 -7.32
N ALA A 61 13.88 -8.45 -6.33
CA ALA A 61 12.68 -7.64 -6.46
C ALA A 61 13.04 -6.17 -6.71
N LEU A 62 12.46 -5.58 -7.76
CA LEU A 62 12.60 -4.14 -8.08
C LEU A 62 11.56 -3.29 -7.36
N TRP A 63 10.45 -3.88 -6.95
CA TRP A 63 9.40 -3.28 -6.16
C TRP A 63 8.90 -4.28 -5.12
N THR A 64 9.06 -3.95 -3.87
CA THR A 64 8.53 -4.74 -2.75
C THR A 64 7.47 -3.94 -2.02
N THR A 65 6.32 -4.55 -1.78
CA THR A 65 5.26 -4.04 -0.91
C THR A 65 5.25 -4.85 0.37
N THR A 66 5.28 -4.20 1.52
CA THR A 66 5.02 -4.80 2.84
C THR A 66 3.67 -4.29 3.33
N TYR A 67 2.75 -5.19 3.67
CA TYR A 67 1.42 -4.86 4.15
C TYR A 67 1.44 -4.64 5.66
N LEU A 68 1.72 -3.40 6.11
CA LEU A 68 1.86 -3.04 7.51
C LEU A 68 0.55 -3.13 8.30
N SER A 69 -0.59 -3.17 7.60
CA SER A 69 -1.91 -3.43 8.19
C SER A 69 -2.14 -4.88 8.62
N THR A 70 -1.22 -5.81 8.29
CA THR A 70 -1.27 -7.22 8.75
C THR A 70 -1.49 -7.27 10.25
N ASP A 71 -2.49 -8.06 10.69
CA ASP A 71 -2.91 -8.17 12.10
C ASP A 71 -3.23 -6.80 12.74
N ARG A 72 -3.62 -5.79 11.94
CA ARG A 72 -3.88 -4.40 12.36
C ARG A 72 -2.71 -3.74 13.10
N ARG A 73 -1.48 -4.18 12.85
CA ARG A 73 -0.28 -3.72 13.57
C ARG A 73 -0.04 -2.23 13.41
N PHE A 74 -0.11 -1.71 12.18
CA PHE A 74 0.03 -0.28 11.93
C PHE A 74 -1.11 0.51 12.55
N ASN A 75 -2.34 0.01 12.45
CA ASN A 75 -3.53 0.66 13.02
C ASN A 75 -3.41 0.81 14.54
N ALA A 76 -2.89 -0.23 15.21
CA ALA A 76 -2.67 -0.20 16.66
C ALA A 76 -1.52 0.75 17.06
N ARG A 77 -0.46 0.84 16.25
CA ARG A 77 0.74 1.65 16.56
C ARG A 77 0.56 3.13 16.23
N PHE A 78 -0.16 3.44 15.13
CA PHE A 78 -0.29 4.80 14.58
C PHE A 78 -1.75 5.26 14.38
N PRO A 79 -2.66 5.08 15.35
CA PRO A 79 -4.07 5.43 15.16
C PRO A 79 -4.27 6.94 14.91
N GLY A 80 -3.47 7.79 15.56
CA GLY A 80 -3.50 9.23 15.39
C GLY A 80 -3.07 9.67 13.98
N LEU A 81 -2.09 9.00 13.38
CA LEU A 81 -1.67 9.26 12.01
C LEU A 81 -2.77 8.89 11.01
N LEU A 82 -3.36 7.71 11.14
CA LEU A 82 -4.48 7.29 10.28
C LEU A 82 -5.68 8.23 10.38
N ALA A 83 -6.02 8.69 11.60
CA ALA A 83 -7.08 9.68 11.79
C ALA A 83 -6.73 11.02 11.12
N ARG A 84 -5.48 11.49 11.20
CA ARG A 84 -4.99 12.70 10.53
C ARG A 84 -5.06 12.58 9.01
N MET A 85 -4.66 11.43 8.45
CA MET A 85 -4.75 11.15 7.02
C MET A 85 -6.21 11.16 6.54
N LEU A 86 -7.11 10.48 7.24
CA LEU A 86 -8.53 10.47 6.90
C LEU A 86 -9.16 11.86 6.98
N ALA A 87 -8.80 12.64 8.00
CA ALA A 87 -9.29 14.02 8.13
C ALA A 87 -8.84 14.90 6.96
N ALA A 88 -7.57 14.75 6.52
CA ALA A 88 -7.04 15.45 5.36
C ALA A 88 -7.71 15.00 4.05
N ALA A 89 -7.95 13.68 3.87
CA ALA A 89 -8.65 13.15 2.72
C ALA A 89 -10.08 13.67 2.61
N ARG A 90 -10.83 13.70 3.73
CA ARG A 90 -12.17 14.30 3.78
C ARG A 90 -12.18 15.80 3.53
N ALA A 91 -11.15 16.51 3.97
CA ALA A 91 -11.00 17.94 3.67
C ALA A 91 -10.75 18.18 2.18
N ALA A 92 -9.89 17.36 1.56
CA ALA A 92 -9.64 17.40 0.12
C ALA A 92 -10.89 17.08 -0.68
N ASP A 93 -11.68 16.07 -0.26
CA ASP A 93 -12.93 15.71 -0.92
C ASP A 93 -13.91 16.88 -0.94
N ARG A 94 -14.16 17.51 0.22
CA ARG A 94 -15.05 18.68 0.30
C ARG A 94 -14.58 19.87 -0.53
N ALA A 95 -13.28 20.08 -0.59
CA ALA A 95 -12.72 21.26 -1.26
C ALA A 95 -12.49 21.05 -2.77
N HIS A 96 -12.20 19.83 -3.20
CA HIS A 96 -11.64 19.58 -4.52
C HIS A 96 -12.24 18.41 -5.29
N PHE A 97 -12.87 17.41 -4.61
CA PHE A 97 -13.37 16.21 -5.30
C PHE A 97 -14.89 16.22 -5.49
N GLY A 98 -15.59 17.25 -5.02
CA GLY A 98 -17.04 17.37 -5.15
C GLY A 98 -17.84 16.78 -4.00
N ASP A 99 -17.22 16.53 -2.86
CA ASP A 99 -17.87 16.06 -1.62
C ASP A 99 -18.59 14.71 -1.79
N PHE A 100 -18.01 13.81 -2.63
CA PHE A 100 -18.66 12.56 -3.01
C PHE A 100 -18.67 11.51 -1.88
N ALA A 101 -17.72 11.58 -0.96
CA ALA A 101 -17.58 10.61 0.11
C ALA A 101 -17.19 11.19 1.48
N SER A 102 -17.19 12.52 1.66
CA SER A 102 -16.82 13.15 2.93
C SER A 102 -17.70 12.75 4.12
N ARG A 103 -18.94 12.29 3.85
CA ARG A 103 -19.94 11.86 4.83
C ARG A 103 -20.08 10.33 4.93
N VAL A 104 -19.29 9.60 4.18
CA VAL A 104 -19.31 8.13 4.18
C VAL A 104 -18.43 7.62 5.30
N ASP A 105 -18.86 6.58 5.99
CA ASP A 105 -18.01 5.88 6.94
C ASP A 105 -16.94 5.10 6.19
N VAL A 106 -15.69 5.53 6.34
CA VAL A 106 -14.55 4.88 5.72
C VAL A 106 -13.50 4.53 6.77
N VAL A 107 -12.86 3.41 6.55
CA VAL A 107 -11.77 2.88 7.39
C VAL A 107 -10.54 2.60 6.54
N PRO A 108 -9.35 2.47 7.14
CA PRO A 108 -8.18 2.01 6.42
C PRO A 108 -8.43 0.59 5.87
N ARG A 109 -8.30 0.42 4.55
CA ARG A 109 -8.36 -0.86 3.87
C ARG A 109 -7.03 -1.59 3.97
N VAL A 110 -5.95 -0.86 3.68
CA VAL A 110 -4.60 -1.39 3.63
C VAL A 110 -3.61 -0.26 3.94
N VAL A 111 -2.49 -0.63 4.55
CA VAL A 111 -1.32 0.22 4.72
C VAL A 111 -0.14 -0.49 4.09
N GLU A 112 0.39 0.09 3.01
CA GLU A 112 1.45 -0.48 2.21
C GLU A 112 2.74 0.33 2.37
N TYR A 113 3.82 -0.34 2.71
CA TYR A 113 5.15 0.25 2.69
C TYR A 113 5.89 -0.26 1.45
N HIS A 114 6.13 0.64 0.49
CA HIS A 114 6.81 0.33 -0.75
C HIS A 114 8.30 0.64 -0.67
N VAL A 115 9.10 -0.31 -1.14
CA VAL A 115 10.53 -0.13 -1.43
C VAL A 115 10.75 -0.38 -2.91
N VAL A 116 11.20 0.64 -3.62
CA VAL A 116 11.38 0.61 -5.07
C VAL A 116 12.85 0.93 -5.41
N THR A 117 13.49 0.03 -6.13
CA THR A 117 14.89 0.13 -6.56
C THR A 117 14.99 0.40 -8.06
N PRO A 118 16.18 0.70 -8.62
CA PRO A 118 16.32 1.03 -10.03
C PRO A 118 15.69 0.01 -10.97
N GLY A 119 14.86 0.51 -11.89
CA GLY A 119 14.02 -0.29 -12.81
C GLY A 119 12.60 -0.56 -12.30
N GLY A 120 12.35 -0.42 -10.99
CA GLY A 120 11.01 -0.55 -10.42
C GLY A 120 10.09 0.59 -10.88
N ALA A 121 8.88 0.27 -11.27
CA ALA A 121 7.90 1.21 -11.82
C ALA A 121 6.47 0.66 -11.69
N LEU A 122 5.49 1.55 -11.67
CA LEU A 122 4.09 1.23 -11.93
C LEU A 122 3.76 1.69 -13.35
N LYS A 123 3.92 0.77 -14.32
CA LYS A 123 3.92 1.12 -15.76
C LYS A 123 2.53 1.26 -16.38
N HIS A 124 1.49 0.78 -15.71
CA HIS A 124 0.15 0.82 -16.26
C HIS A 124 -0.42 2.24 -16.11
N GLU A 125 -0.49 2.98 -17.20
CA GLU A 125 -0.91 4.40 -17.20
C GLU A 125 -2.36 4.61 -16.72
N GLN A 126 -3.20 3.60 -16.86
CA GLN A 126 -4.59 3.62 -16.39
C GLN A 126 -4.76 2.81 -15.08
N HIS A 127 -3.69 2.69 -14.29
CA HIS A 127 -3.82 2.11 -12.97
C HIS A 127 -4.68 2.99 -12.06
N TYR A 128 -5.54 2.37 -11.28
CA TYR A 128 -6.33 3.00 -10.23
C TYR A 128 -6.53 2.01 -9.07
N ASP A 129 -6.82 2.52 -7.90
CA ASP A 129 -6.96 1.71 -6.68
C ASP A 129 -8.42 1.27 -6.49
N SER A 130 -8.83 0.28 -7.29
CA SER A 130 -10.21 -0.21 -7.34
C SER A 130 -10.75 -0.63 -5.97
N GLY A 131 -11.99 -0.25 -5.67
CA GLY A 131 -12.68 -0.59 -4.42
C GLY A 131 -12.30 0.29 -3.23
N SER A 132 -11.37 1.24 -3.40
CA SER A 132 -11.05 2.26 -2.41
C SER A 132 -11.69 3.60 -2.78
N ILE A 133 -11.83 4.50 -1.81
CA ILE A 133 -12.42 5.83 -1.96
C ILE A 133 -11.31 6.87 -2.06
N TYR A 134 -10.39 6.88 -1.10
CA TYR A 134 -9.24 7.77 -1.08
C TYR A 134 -7.95 6.96 -1.03
N THR A 135 -6.98 7.38 -1.82
CA THR A 135 -5.59 6.94 -1.71
C THR A 135 -4.73 8.08 -1.19
N PHE A 136 -3.90 7.77 -0.24
CA PHE A 136 -3.00 8.69 0.44
C PHE A 136 -1.57 8.16 0.34
N ASP A 137 -0.70 8.86 -0.38
CA ASP A 137 0.70 8.50 -0.55
C ASP A 137 1.59 9.47 0.20
N ILE A 138 2.55 8.97 0.97
CA ILE A 138 3.53 9.79 1.69
C ILE A 138 4.94 9.38 1.28
N MET A 139 5.74 10.32 0.82
CA MET A 139 7.14 10.12 0.46
C MET A 139 8.00 10.01 1.73
N LEU A 140 8.70 8.88 1.89
CA LEU A 140 9.56 8.61 3.04
C LEU A 140 11.05 8.78 2.73
N ALA A 141 11.41 8.92 1.44
CA ALA A 141 12.77 9.13 0.96
C ALA A 141 12.90 10.52 0.33
N ARG A 142 14.10 11.08 0.29
CA ARG A 142 14.35 12.41 -0.28
C ARG A 142 14.59 12.32 -1.79
N PRO A 143 13.68 12.88 -2.63
CA PRO A 143 13.92 12.98 -4.07
C PRO A 143 15.21 13.75 -4.36
N GLY A 144 16.02 13.26 -5.30
CA GLY A 144 17.31 13.84 -5.66
C GLY A 144 18.47 13.38 -4.77
N ASP A 145 18.24 13.16 -3.48
CA ASP A 145 19.27 12.71 -2.53
C ASP A 145 19.29 11.18 -2.40
N ASP A 146 18.19 10.59 -1.97
CA ASP A 146 18.09 9.16 -1.67
C ASP A 146 17.75 8.34 -2.93
N PHE A 147 17.08 8.96 -3.92
CA PHE A 147 16.72 8.34 -5.20
C PHE A 147 16.51 9.36 -6.31
N ASP A 148 16.60 8.89 -7.57
CA ASP A 148 16.25 9.64 -8.78
C ASP A 148 15.24 8.84 -9.62
N GLY A 149 14.46 9.53 -10.45
CA GLY A 149 13.33 8.93 -11.17
C GLY A 149 12.16 8.65 -10.24
N GLY A 150 11.30 7.72 -10.58
CA GLY A 150 10.17 7.33 -9.73
C GLY A 150 9.10 8.42 -9.57
N GLU A 151 8.98 9.33 -10.54
CA GLU A 151 7.98 10.39 -10.54
C GLU A 151 6.57 9.79 -10.57
N PHE A 152 5.70 10.32 -9.72
CA PHE A 152 4.27 10.04 -9.78
C PHE A 152 3.66 10.76 -10.99
N VAL A 153 2.94 10.03 -11.81
CA VAL A 153 2.22 10.53 -13.00
C VAL A 153 0.74 10.53 -12.69
N GLY A 154 0.10 11.67 -12.85
CA GLY A 154 -1.32 11.86 -12.53
C GLY A 154 -1.62 13.26 -12.02
N CYS A 155 -0.59 14.13 -11.95
CA CYS A 155 -0.71 15.54 -11.61
C CYS A 155 0.19 16.38 -12.52
N ASP A 156 -0.11 17.67 -12.66
CA ASP A 156 0.60 18.59 -13.54
C ASP A 156 1.95 19.05 -12.96
N GLU A 157 2.09 19.03 -11.64
CA GLU A 157 3.30 19.40 -10.91
C GLU A 157 3.93 18.18 -10.22
N PRO A 158 5.21 18.27 -9.81
CA PRO A 158 5.83 17.21 -9.02
C PRO A 158 5.01 16.90 -7.76
N ALA A 159 4.56 15.65 -7.63
CA ALA A 159 3.75 15.20 -6.50
C ALA A 159 4.48 15.34 -5.17
N PHE A 160 5.79 15.08 -5.18
CA PHE A 160 6.66 15.12 -4.01
C PHE A 160 7.90 15.95 -4.30
N VAL A 161 8.25 16.83 -3.39
CA VAL A 161 9.48 17.64 -3.45
C VAL A 161 10.45 17.22 -2.35
N ASN A 162 9.91 16.85 -1.18
CA ASN A 162 10.70 16.46 -0.01
C ASN A 162 10.20 15.14 0.59
N ALA A 163 11.03 14.51 1.42
CA ALA A 163 10.53 13.50 2.34
C ALA A 163 9.55 14.16 3.31
N GLY A 164 8.47 13.44 3.64
CA GLY A 164 7.37 13.92 4.46
C GLY A 164 6.25 14.60 3.67
N ASP A 165 6.46 14.93 2.39
CA ASP A 165 5.37 15.39 1.54
C ASP A 165 4.39 14.25 1.29
N ALA A 166 3.11 14.59 1.25
CA ALA A 166 2.05 13.65 0.93
C ALA A 166 1.18 14.15 -0.23
N ILE A 167 0.50 13.22 -0.86
CA ILE A 167 -0.60 13.48 -1.78
C ILE A 167 -1.83 12.70 -1.35
N VAL A 168 -3.00 13.25 -1.64
CA VAL A 168 -4.28 12.55 -1.52
C VAL A 168 -5.08 12.75 -2.79
N PHE A 169 -5.73 11.67 -3.23
CA PHE A 169 -6.52 11.67 -4.46
C PHE A 169 -7.68 10.67 -4.38
N CYS A 170 -8.66 10.84 -5.25
CA CYS A 170 -9.70 9.86 -5.47
C CYS A 170 -9.06 8.56 -5.97
N SER A 171 -9.31 7.44 -5.28
CA SER A 171 -8.68 6.14 -5.60
C SER A 171 -8.95 5.66 -7.03
N HIS A 172 -10.04 6.09 -7.66
CA HIS A 172 -10.38 5.80 -9.06
C HIS A 172 -9.69 6.71 -10.07
N ARG A 173 -8.89 7.69 -9.63
CA ARG A 173 -8.07 8.49 -10.53
C ARG A 173 -6.92 7.66 -11.09
N HIS A 174 -6.75 7.71 -12.42
CA HIS A 174 -5.63 7.05 -13.09
C HIS A 174 -4.29 7.66 -12.66
N HIS A 175 -3.34 6.80 -12.35
CA HIS A 175 -1.99 7.20 -11.99
C HIS A 175 -0.96 6.12 -12.34
N SER A 176 0.28 6.52 -12.42
CA SER A 176 1.40 5.59 -12.59
C SER A 176 2.66 6.13 -11.92
N VAL A 177 3.72 5.32 -11.87
CA VAL A 177 5.02 5.72 -11.32
C VAL A 177 6.10 5.39 -12.32
N ARG A 178 6.88 6.39 -12.74
CA ARG A 178 8.00 6.21 -13.65
C ARG A 178 9.09 5.34 -13.03
N PRO A 179 9.96 4.72 -13.83
CA PRO A 179 11.06 3.92 -13.30
C PRO A 179 11.96 4.74 -12.36
N VAL A 180 12.30 4.16 -11.21
CA VAL A 180 13.41 4.63 -10.41
C VAL A 180 14.69 4.40 -11.19
N THR A 181 15.59 5.39 -11.25
CA THR A 181 16.84 5.32 -12.01
C THR A 181 18.07 5.16 -11.14
N ARG A 182 18.01 5.65 -9.89
CA ARG A 182 19.10 5.57 -8.89
C ARG A 182 18.50 5.45 -7.48
N GLY A 183 19.23 4.80 -6.59
CA GLY A 183 18.92 4.79 -5.15
C GLY A 183 17.70 3.97 -4.77
N THR A 184 17.01 4.36 -3.70
CA THR A 184 15.86 3.63 -3.16
C THR A 184 14.72 4.58 -2.81
N ARG A 185 13.62 4.48 -3.56
CA ARG A 185 12.38 5.20 -3.30
C ARG A 185 11.56 4.45 -2.25
N ARG A 186 11.16 5.11 -1.18
CA ARG A 186 10.29 4.57 -0.12
C ARG A 186 9.03 5.40 -0.02
N VAL A 187 7.87 4.75 0.01
CA VAL A 187 6.56 5.40 0.09
C VAL A 187 5.65 4.61 1.02
N LEU A 188 4.92 5.32 1.86
CA LEU A 188 3.79 4.78 2.61
C LEU A 188 2.51 5.10 1.84
N VAL A 189 1.75 4.07 1.48
CA VAL A 189 0.45 4.19 0.81
C VAL A 189 -0.63 3.69 1.75
N VAL A 190 -1.67 4.50 1.93
CA VAL A 190 -2.85 4.12 2.71
C VAL A 190 -4.08 4.30 1.86
N GLU A 191 -4.81 3.21 1.67
CA GLU A 191 -6.11 3.24 1.01
C GLU A 191 -7.23 3.23 2.05
N PHE A 192 -8.22 4.08 1.84
CA PHE A 192 -9.44 4.13 2.64
C PHE A 192 -10.63 3.66 1.82
N TRP A 193 -11.49 2.84 2.41
CA TRP A 193 -12.65 2.27 1.74
C TRP A 193 -13.91 2.23 2.62
N GLU A 194 -15.04 2.00 2.00
CA GLU A 194 -16.30 1.68 2.66
C GLU A 194 -16.41 0.16 2.82
N GLY A 195 -15.86 -0.34 3.91
CA GLY A 195 -15.81 -1.76 4.22
C GLY A 195 -15.39 -1.99 5.65
N GLU A 196 -15.16 -3.24 6.02
CA GLU A 196 -14.61 -3.59 7.32
C GLU A 196 -13.10 -3.35 7.35
N GLU A 197 -12.57 -2.96 8.51
CA GLU A 197 -11.11 -3.01 8.71
C GLU A 197 -10.59 -4.42 8.51
N ARG A 198 -9.43 -4.56 7.86
CA ARG A 198 -8.82 -5.84 7.53
C ARG A 198 -7.55 -6.11 8.34
N GLU A 199 -7.33 -7.41 8.58
CA GLU A 199 -6.13 -7.94 9.23
C GLU A 199 -5.23 -8.67 8.23
N CYS A 200 -5.63 -8.67 6.96
CA CYS A 200 -4.99 -9.44 5.91
C CYS A 200 -3.56 -8.95 5.61
N GLY A 201 -2.65 -9.88 5.37
CA GLY A 201 -1.31 -9.61 4.84
C GLY A 201 -1.31 -9.33 3.32
N HIS A 202 -2.36 -8.73 2.79
CA HIS A 202 -2.53 -8.36 1.39
C HIS A 202 -3.61 -7.27 1.25
N ARG A 203 -3.69 -6.65 0.09
CA ARG A 203 -4.78 -5.74 -0.27
C ARG A 203 -6.07 -6.56 -0.48
N CYS A 204 -6.93 -6.59 0.54
CA CYS A 204 -8.13 -7.40 0.53
C CYS A 204 -9.16 -6.82 -0.46
N GLU A 205 -9.81 -7.71 -1.21
CA GLU A 205 -10.87 -7.35 -2.18
C GLU A 205 -12.29 -7.65 -1.66
N ARG A 206 -12.40 -7.96 -0.37
CA ARG A 206 -13.68 -8.30 0.25
C ARG A 206 -14.07 -7.25 1.28
N ALA A 207 -15.12 -6.48 0.98
CA ALA A 207 -15.58 -5.38 1.82
C ALA A 207 -16.18 -5.84 3.15
N SER A 208 -16.83 -7.01 3.20
CA SER A 208 -17.45 -7.55 4.41
C SER A 208 -17.25 -9.05 4.55
N GLY A 209 -17.34 -9.55 5.78
CA GLY A 209 -17.19 -10.97 6.12
C GLY A 209 -15.74 -11.48 6.00
N PRO A 210 -15.48 -12.76 6.26
CA PRO A 210 -14.14 -13.33 6.34
C PRO A 210 -13.41 -13.26 5.00
N CYS A 211 -12.10 -12.95 5.03
CA CYS A 211 -11.24 -12.98 3.86
C CYS A 211 -11.23 -14.42 3.27
N ARG A 212 -11.31 -14.52 1.94
CA ARG A 212 -11.23 -15.80 1.23
C ARG A 212 -9.81 -16.27 0.93
N VAL A 213 -8.85 -15.35 0.99
CA VAL A 213 -7.43 -15.69 0.80
C VAL A 213 -6.94 -16.30 2.10
N ARG A 214 -6.67 -17.59 2.10
CA ARG A 214 -6.04 -18.25 3.25
C ARG A 214 -4.59 -17.77 3.36
N PRO A 215 -4.14 -17.39 4.57
CA PRO A 215 -2.73 -17.14 4.79
C PRO A 215 -1.92 -18.38 4.38
N LEU A 216 -0.81 -18.19 3.65
CA LEU A 216 0.06 -19.31 3.26
C LEU A 216 0.46 -20.18 4.46
N ARG A 217 0.68 -19.53 5.60
CA ARG A 217 0.98 -20.21 6.87
C ARG A 217 -0.15 -21.17 7.29
N ALA A 218 -1.41 -20.76 7.22
CA ALA A 218 -2.54 -21.62 7.57
C ALA A 218 -2.70 -22.80 6.60
N MET A 219 -2.43 -22.59 5.31
CA MET A 219 -2.41 -23.66 4.30
C MET A 219 -1.25 -24.64 4.57
N VAL A 220 -0.09 -24.14 4.93
CA VAL A 220 1.08 -24.97 5.27
C VAL A 220 0.82 -25.75 6.57
N GLU A 221 0.27 -25.11 7.61
CA GLU A 221 -0.06 -25.77 8.88
C GLU A 221 -1.10 -26.87 8.70
N GLU A 222 -2.12 -26.67 7.86
CA GLU A 222 -3.11 -27.68 7.50
C GLU A 222 -2.45 -28.85 6.74
N SER A 223 -1.64 -28.54 5.73
CA SER A 223 -0.88 -29.54 4.97
C SER A 223 0.11 -30.32 5.85
N LEU A 224 0.79 -29.66 6.77
CA LEU A 224 1.68 -30.29 7.74
C LEU A 224 0.91 -31.22 8.70
N GLY A 225 -0.35 -30.89 9.01
CA GLY A 225 -1.24 -31.73 9.85
C GLY A 225 -1.57 -33.08 9.20
N GLU A 226 -1.63 -33.12 7.88
CA GLU A 226 -1.93 -34.33 7.08
C GLU A 226 -0.68 -35.15 6.71
N MET A 227 0.52 -34.63 6.93
CA MET A 227 1.79 -35.26 6.57
C MET A 227 2.27 -36.26 7.64
N SER A 228 3.07 -37.24 7.19
CA SER A 228 3.81 -38.09 8.11
C SER A 228 4.81 -37.29 8.96
N ALA A 229 5.22 -37.85 10.11
CA ALA A 229 6.17 -37.17 11.01
C ALA A 229 7.49 -36.80 10.31
N ASP A 230 7.98 -37.68 9.42
CA ASP A 230 9.25 -37.49 8.70
C ASP A 230 9.12 -36.41 7.62
N ASP A 231 8.03 -36.42 6.86
CA ASP A 231 7.74 -35.41 5.84
C ASP A 231 7.51 -34.04 6.47
N ARG A 232 6.81 -33.98 7.61
CA ARG A 232 6.60 -32.76 8.39
C ARG A 232 7.94 -32.15 8.83
N ALA A 233 8.83 -32.97 9.39
CA ALA A 233 10.16 -32.50 9.80
C ALA A 233 11.00 -31.99 8.61
N ALA A 234 10.86 -32.61 7.42
CA ALA A 234 11.50 -32.13 6.19
C ALA A 234 10.91 -30.81 5.71
N ALA A 235 9.57 -30.66 5.69
CA ALA A 235 8.88 -29.45 5.29
C ALA A 235 9.18 -28.27 6.24
N GLU A 236 9.23 -28.51 7.55
CA GLU A 236 9.60 -27.50 8.54
C GLU A 236 11.06 -27.05 8.42
N ARG A 237 11.99 -27.96 8.08
CA ARG A 237 13.39 -27.59 7.78
C ARG A 237 13.47 -26.72 6.54
N PHE A 238 12.71 -27.07 5.49
CA PHE A 238 12.66 -26.31 4.25
C PHE A 238 12.09 -24.90 4.47
N LEU A 239 11.04 -24.76 5.27
CA LEU A 239 10.45 -23.46 5.60
C LEU A 239 11.36 -22.58 6.47
N ARG A 240 12.12 -23.18 7.41
CA ARG A 240 13.12 -22.47 8.22
C ARG A 240 14.34 -22.03 7.41
N GLY A 241 14.69 -22.75 6.36
CA GLY A 241 15.83 -22.42 5.47
C GLY A 241 15.51 -21.42 4.35
N ARG A 242 14.23 -21.10 4.14
CA ARG A 242 13.79 -20.05 3.22
C ARG A 242 13.21 -18.92 4.04
N THR A 243 13.92 -17.80 4.07
CA THR A 243 13.25 -16.49 4.27
C THR A 243 12.24 -16.40 3.14
N VAL A 244 10.96 -16.56 3.48
CA VAL A 244 9.88 -16.48 2.49
C VAL A 244 9.92 -15.07 1.94
N LEU A 245 10.37 -14.96 0.70
CA LEU A 245 10.32 -13.73 -0.09
C LEU A 245 8.88 -13.43 -0.44
#